data_1a066b522e6ede0b14dd3fab4f1fb4c1
#
_entry.id   1a066b522e6ede0b14dd3fab4f1fb4c1
#
_cell.length_a   1.000
_cell.length_b   1.000
_cell.length_c   1.000
_cell.angle_alpha   90.00
_cell.angle_beta   90.00
_cell.angle_gamma   90.00
#
_symmetry.space_group_name_H-M   'P 1'
#
loop_
_entity.id
_entity.type
_entity.pdbx_description
1 polymer ?
#
loop_
_entity_poly.entity_id
_entity_poly.type
_entity_poly.pdbx_seq_one_letter_code
_entity_poly.pdbx_strand_id
1 'polypeptide(L)'
;MIRLEHIHLQFADRTLLEDECLCLREGRVHVLMGRSGSGKTTLLNEIALNGSGQSLVYEWNGIEVSALREEKKAQLRRAQIGYVMQDLEVIDSRLTLEENLKCVCALAGRAYDRQEAEQTMRMLRLDMDLNKRIETLSRGERQRFALLSVLQKGAQLIVCDEPTSALDKENARLFLQLLKETAISRRKIVVIATHDDLVREIADEISFIRQGHLVHEQVRGYSEEQACPQTPFSERAIPPVFYRICARRTRGVREMVSIALMVLIMTMLSVIGPLLRSMNIDERHAQLQEELYLILCNTKEPIPDVTFVNNAALFSDAQIQLLEHIEGAGEVSAYWECSVVGHDDLIVIPDRHIRDIEIPAALEGEQEMTIQMEMAGRYILSVVDLSHARVIQGTTVKIPEDELAALLAEQGVSGSSSLMVSVDEGTDLDELQDEIGRWMPGVSIQAGNEQALQQQEFMLMLQQSLPLISALIFALSFGVSVMIKLMRAKEEQKRDELLWLYGLGQRERTRLSIVENARKAGLALCSSLLITAGILAAVSALDLWNIGKAMIISLGYLLVMEAAAELLRVLVVRHKRS
;
A
#
# COMPACT_ATOMS: atom_id res chain seq x y z
N MET A 1 -26.72 -43.07 10.39
CA MET A 1 -28.11 -42.58 10.59
C MET A 1 -28.06 -41.27 11.37
N ILE A 2 -28.85 -40.29 10.96
CA ILE A 2 -29.05 -39.02 11.68
C ILE A 2 -30.51 -38.97 12.13
N ARG A 3 -30.76 -38.59 13.38
CA ARG A 3 -32.09 -38.40 13.94
C ARG A 3 -32.19 -37.01 14.54
N LEU A 4 -33.23 -36.28 14.13
CA LEU A 4 -33.59 -34.99 14.70
C LEU A 4 -34.97 -35.15 15.37
N GLU A 5 -35.07 -34.76 16.63
CA GLU A 5 -36.31 -34.79 17.41
C GLU A 5 -36.55 -33.42 18.02
N HIS A 6 -37.83 -33.12 18.29
CA HIS A 6 -38.25 -31.83 18.82
C HIS A 6 -37.82 -30.64 17.98
N ILE A 7 -37.96 -30.76 16.64
CA ILE A 7 -37.57 -29.70 15.73
C ILE A 7 -38.52 -28.56 15.87
N HIS A 8 -38.05 -27.47 16.49
CA HIS A 8 -38.80 -26.23 16.60
C HIS A 8 -38.00 -25.13 15.90
N LEU A 9 -38.54 -24.63 14.77
CA LEU A 9 -37.86 -23.62 13.97
C LEU A 9 -38.66 -22.34 13.89
N GLN A 10 -38.02 -21.22 14.19
CA GLN A 10 -38.59 -19.88 14.05
C GLN A 10 -37.71 -19.02 13.14
N PHE A 11 -38.36 -18.14 12.38
CA PHE A 11 -37.67 -17.13 11.57
C PHE A 11 -38.38 -15.78 11.74
N ALA A 12 -37.68 -14.83 12.32
CA ALA A 12 -38.28 -13.59 12.85
C ALA A 12 -39.46 -13.94 13.79
N ASP A 13 -40.63 -13.39 13.55
CA ASP A 13 -41.81 -13.62 14.36
C ASP A 13 -42.70 -14.79 13.86
N ARG A 14 -42.20 -15.61 12.93
CA ARG A 14 -42.98 -16.69 12.33
C ARG A 14 -42.42 -18.04 12.72
N THR A 15 -43.25 -18.92 13.30
CA THR A 15 -42.91 -20.34 13.48
C THR A 15 -42.98 -21.06 12.13
N LEU A 16 -41.90 -21.79 11.79
CA LEU A 16 -41.73 -22.55 10.56
C LEU A 16 -42.05 -24.02 10.76
N LEU A 17 -41.64 -24.58 11.90
CA LEU A 17 -41.93 -25.95 12.31
C LEU A 17 -42.14 -26.01 13.82
N GLU A 18 -43.08 -26.87 14.27
CA GLU A 18 -43.43 -27.07 15.67
C GLU A 18 -43.34 -28.55 16.03
N ASP A 19 -42.36 -28.93 16.91
CA ASP A 19 -42.20 -30.26 17.52
C ASP A 19 -42.20 -31.41 16.52
N GLU A 20 -41.38 -31.32 15.47
CA GLU A 20 -41.31 -32.28 14.40
C GLU A 20 -40.12 -33.26 14.57
N CYS A 21 -40.19 -34.39 13.88
CA CYS A 21 -39.12 -35.39 13.85
C CYS A 21 -38.68 -35.68 12.42
N LEU A 22 -37.37 -35.96 12.25
CA LEU A 22 -36.80 -36.31 10.94
C LEU A 22 -35.71 -37.37 11.13
N CYS A 23 -35.78 -38.47 10.35
CA CYS A 23 -34.79 -39.52 10.36
C CYS A 23 -34.13 -39.64 8.99
N LEU A 24 -32.80 -39.50 8.93
CA LEU A 24 -32.01 -39.54 7.69
C LEU A 24 -31.12 -40.78 7.70
N ARG A 25 -31.23 -41.62 6.66
CA ARG A 25 -30.55 -42.91 6.58
C ARG A 25 -29.44 -42.94 5.54
N GLU A 26 -28.40 -43.71 5.82
CA GLU A 26 -27.30 -43.94 4.89
C GLU A 26 -27.76 -44.69 3.63
N GLY A 27 -27.14 -44.38 2.50
CA GLY A 27 -27.49 -44.98 1.22
C GLY A 27 -28.77 -44.45 0.61
N ARG A 28 -29.38 -43.40 1.19
CA ARG A 28 -30.70 -42.88 0.82
C ARG A 28 -30.62 -41.40 0.38
N VAL A 29 -31.57 -41.06 -0.49
CA VAL A 29 -31.86 -39.69 -0.90
C VAL A 29 -33.13 -39.22 -0.23
N HIS A 30 -32.99 -38.26 0.70
CA HIS A 30 -34.08 -37.60 1.41
C HIS A 30 -34.35 -36.25 0.75
N VAL A 31 -35.59 -35.96 0.47
CA VAL A 31 -36.00 -34.71 -0.21
C VAL A 31 -36.90 -33.89 0.69
N LEU A 32 -36.56 -32.62 0.88
CA LEU A 32 -37.37 -31.65 1.59
C LEU A 32 -38.09 -30.79 0.55
N MET A 33 -39.42 -30.92 0.45
CA MET A 33 -40.25 -30.18 -0.49
C MET A 33 -41.15 -29.19 0.22
N GLY A 34 -41.48 -28.09 -0.46
CA GLY A 34 -42.37 -27.07 0.05
C GLY A 34 -42.30 -25.76 -0.73
N ARG A 35 -43.24 -24.88 -0.50
CA ARG A 35 -43.28 -23.54 -1.14
C ARG A 35 -42.03 -22.72 -0.76
N SER A 36 -41.72 -21.70 -1.55
CA SER A 36 -40.68 -20.73 -1.19
C SER A 36 -41.04 -20.07 0.16
N GLY A 37 -40.07 -19.92 1.05
CA GLY A 37 -40.27 -19.36 2.39
C GLY A 37 -40.91 -20.33 3.41
N SER A 38 -41.08 -21.64 3.10
CA SER A 38 -41.65 -22.61 4.04
C SER A 38 -40.68 -23.09 5.13
N GLY A 39 -39.38 -22.71 5.06
CA GLY A 39 -38.37 -23.12 6.04
C GLY A 39 -37.42 -24.25 5.58
N LYS A 40 -37.48 -24.66 4.30
CA LYS A 40 -36.58 -25.71 3.76
C LYS A 40 -35.09 -25.44 4.00
N THR A 41 -34.63 -24.26 3.59
CA THR A 41 -33.23 -23.84 3.76
C THR A 41 -32.87 -23.72 5.25
N THR A 42 -33.81 -23.26 6.09
CA THR A 42 -33.58 -23.19 7.55
C THR A 42 -33.40 -24.58 8.15
N LEU A 43 -34.28 -25.53 7.82
CA LEU A 43 -34.15 -26.91 8.28
C LEU A 43 -32.88 -27.56 7.73
N LEU A 44 -32.55 -27.31 6.45
CA LEU A 44 -31.33 -27.80 5.82
C LEU A 44 -30.07 -27.32 6.54
N ASN A 45 -30.07 -26.05 7.00
CA ASN A 45 -28.99 -25.48 7.77
C ASN A 45 -28.85 -26.12 9.16
N GLU A 46 -29.96 -26.45 9.83
CA GLU A 46 -29.91 -27.20 11.09
C GLU A 46 -29.34 -28.61 10.87
N ILE A 47 -29.79 -29.32 9.82
CA ILE A 47 -29.25 -30.66 9.46
C ILE A 47 -27.74 -30.57 9.20
N ALA A 48 -27.27 -29.48 8.62
CA ALA A 48 -25.85 -29.29 8.31
C ALA A 48 -25.04 -28.66 9.46
N LEU A 49 -25.62 -28.52 10.64
CA LEU A 49 -25.03 -27.87 11.81
C LEU A 49 -24.60 -26.40 11.58
N ASN A 50 -25.27 -25.72 10.65
CA ASN A 50 -25.08 -24.31 10.34
C ASN A 50 -26.20 -23.42 10.88
N GLY A 51 -27.20 -24.00 11.52
CA GLY A 51 -28.31 -23.30 12.12
C GLY A 51 -27.99 -22.72 13.50
N SER A 52 -28.97 -22.05 14.09
CA SER A 52 -28.87 -21.45 15.43
C SER A 52 -28.87 -22.46 16.57
N GLY A 53 -29.15 -23.74 16.27
CA GLY A 53 -29.26 -24.80 17.26
C GLY A 53 -30.47 -24.64 18.20
N GLN A 54 -31.52 -23.93 17.73
CA GLN A 54 -32.72 -23.70 18.53
C GLN A 54 -33.50 -25.01 18.72
N SER A 55 -33.73 -25.37 19.97
CA SER A 55 -34.72 -26.36 20.43
C SER A 55 -34.84 -27.64 19.57
N LEU A 56 -33.75 -28.37 19.38
CA LEU A 56 -33.80 -29.69 18.76
C LEU A 56 -32.79 -30.65 19.40
N VAL A 57 -33.17 -31.91 19.48
CA VAL A 57 -32.24 -33.00 19.80
C VAL A 57 -31.70 -33.55 18.49
N TYR A 58 -30.37 -33.49 18.31
CA TYR A 58 -29.70 -33.95 17.11
C TYR A 58 -28.74 -35.10 17.47
N GLU A 59 -29.08 -36.27 17.04
CA GLU A 59 -28.26 -37.48 17.22
C GLU A 59 -27.67 -37.92 15.87
N TRP A 60 -26.38 -38.20 15.84
CA TRP A 60 -25.67 -38.77 14.69
C TRP A 60 -24.90 -40.02 15.09
N ASN A 61 -25.34 -41.17 14.58
CA ASN A 61 -24.79 -42.50 14.91
C ASN A 61 -24.64 -42.75 16.42
N GLY A 62 -25.65 -42.40 17.20
CA GLY A 62 -25.68 -42.61 18.65
C GLY A 62 -24.97 -41.53 19.48
N ILE A 63 -24.47 -40.48 18.83
CA ILE A 63 -23.82 -39.36 19.51
C ILE A 63 -24.76 -38.16 19.48
N GLU A 64 -25.09 -37.60 20.64
CA GLU A 64 -25.86 -36.36 20.73
C GLU A 64 -25.02 -35.15 20.32
N VAL A 65 -25.27 -34.66 19.09
CA VAL A 65 -24.52 -33.55 18.47
C VAL A 65 -24.99 -32.20 18.99
N SER A 66 -26.28 -32.11 19.39
CA SER A 66 -26.85 -30.90 19.97
C SER A 66 -26.09 -30.41 21.20
N ALA A 67 -25.62 -31.33 22.04
CA ALA A 67 -24.88 -31.05 23.26
C ALA A 67 -23.39 -30.71 23.03
N LEU A 68 -22.88 -30.85 21.81
CA LEU A 68 -21.47 -30.58 21.50
C LEU A 68 -21.16 -29.07 21.48
N ARG A 69 -19.94 -28.72 21.92
CA ARG A 69 -19.41 -27.37 21.79
C ARG A 69 -19.22 -26.99 20.31
N GLU A 70 -19.26 -25.69 20.01
CA GLU A 70 -19.18 -25.19 18.63
C GLU A 70 -17.89 -25.65 17.90
N GLU A 71 -16.78 -25.79 18.61
CA GLU A 71 -15.54 -26.29 18.02
C GLU A 71 -15.68 -27.72 17.49
N LYS A 72 -16.44 -28.57 18.21
CA LYS A 72 -16.73 -29.95 17.79
C LYS A 72 -17.72 -29.99 16.63
N LYS A 73 -18.76 -29.16 16.66
CA LYS A 73 -19.68 -28.99 15.53
C LYS A 73 -18.93 -28.50 14.27
N ALA A 74 -18.00 -27.54 14.41
CA ALA A 74 -17.14 -27.08 13.34
C ALA A 74 -16.25 -28.23 12.77
N GLN A 75 -15.74 -29.11 13.61
CA GLN A 75 -15.00 -30.32 13.18
C GLN A 75 -15.88 -31.27 12.36
N LEU A 76 -17.13 -31.51 12.79
CA LEU A 76 -18.09 -32.30 12.03
C LEU A 76 -18.37 -31.68 10.65
N ARG A 77 -18.63 -30.36 10.61
CA ARG A 77 -18.79 -29.63 9.34
C ARG A 77 -17.59 -29.82 8.42
N ARG A 78 -16.37 -29.74 8.96
CA ARG A 78 -15.14 -29.91 8.18
C ARG A 78 -14.98 -31.31 7.62
N ALA A 79 -15.25 -32.32 8.42
CA ALA A 79 -14.88 -33.70 8.09
C ALA A 79 -16.04 -34.49 7.46
N GLN A 80 -17.27 -34.25 7.91
CA GLN A 80 -18.39 -35.16 7.66
C GLN A 80 -19.53 -34.56 6.83
N ILE A 81 -19.60 -33.22 6.70
CA ILE A 81 -20.71 -32.57 6.01
C ILE A 81 -20.21 -31.90 4.75
N GLY A 82 -20.81 -32.19 3.61
CA GLY A 82 -20.56 -31.54 2.33
C GLY A 82 -21.75 -30.75 1.86
N TYR A 83 -21.52 -29.51 1.44
CA TYR A 83 -22.51 -28.64 0.87
C TYR A 83 -22.41 -28.58 -0.65
N VAL A 84 -23.54 -28.70 -1.34
CA VAL A 84 -23.70 -28.44 -2.77
C VAL A 84 -24.77 -27.37 -2.92
N MET A 85 -24.36 -26.13 -3.10
CA MET A 85 -25.25 -24.96 -3.21
C MET A 85 -25.57 -24.64 -4.66
N GLN A 86 -26.62 -23.85 -4.86
CA GLN A 86 -27.08 -23.37 -6.17
C GLN A 86 -25.97 -22.62 -6.92
N ASP A 87 -25.31 -21.68 -6.23
CA ASP A 87 -24.11 -21.01 -6.74
C ASP A 87 -22.89 -21.69 -6.14
N LEU A 88 -22.10 -22.34 -6.97
CA LEU A 88 -20.90 -23.01 -6.52
C LEU A 88 -19.95 -21.99 -5.88
N GLU A 89 -19.81 -22.11 -4.60
CA GLU A 89 -18.83 -21.38 -3.83
C GLU A 89 -17.70 -22.33 -3.44
N VAL A 90 -16.60 -22.25 -4.17
CA VAL A 90 -15.35 -22.93 -3.78
C VAL A 90 -14.68 -22.17 -2.65
N ILE A 91 -13.80 -22.84 -1.92
CA ILE A 91 -13.03 -22.22 -0.83
C ILE A 91 -12.38 -20.91 -1.29
N ASP A 92 -11.85 -20.92 -2.51
CA ASP A 92 -11.25 -19.72 -3.11
C ASP A 92 -11.27 -19.80 -4.64
N SER A 93 -11.98 -18.87 -5.29
CA SER A 93 -12.08 -18.80 -6.76
C SER A 93 -10.75 -18.50 -7.46
N ARG A 94 -9.76 -18.02 -6.70
CA ARG A 94 -8.41 -17.71 -7.20
C ARG A 94 -7.54 -18.95 -7.40
N LEU A 95 -7.88 -20.03 -6.70
CA LEU A 95 -7.15 -21.29 -6.77
C LEU A 95 -7.55 -22.07 -8.03
N THR A 96 -6.65 -22.95 -8.47
CA THR A 96 -7.00 -23.96 -9.48
C THR A 96 -7.97 -24.98 -8.88
N LEU A 97 -8.59 -25.79 -9.72
CA LEU A 97 -9.49 -26.87 -9.28
C LEU A 97 -8.74 -27.85 -8.36
N GLU A 98 -7.51 -28.22 -8.73
CA GLU A 98 -6.68 -29.10 -7.90
C GLU A 98 -6.30 -28.48 -6.56
N GLU A 99 -5.94 -27.20 -6.53
CA GLU A 99 -5.63 -26.48 -5.30
C GLU A 99 -6.86 -26.41 -4.37
N ASN A 100 -8.06 -26.20 -4.92
CA ASN A 100 -9.31 -26.24 -4.16
C ASN A 100 -9.56 -27.64 -3.55
N LEU A 101 -9.37 -28.71 -4.33
CA LEU A 101 -9.49 -30.08 -3.82
C LEU A 101 -8.48 -30.36 -2.70
N LYS A 102 -7.22 -29.93 -2.87
CA LYS A 102 -6.19 -30.03 -1.82
C LYS A 102 -6.60 -29.29 -0.54
N CYS A 103 -7.20 -28.10 -0.68
CA CYS A 103 -7.71 -27.34 0.48
C CYS A 103 -8.84 -28.09 1.18
N VAL A 104 -9.83 -28.61 0.43
CA VAL A 104 -10.97 -29.35 0.98
C VAL A 104 -10.50 -30.62 1.71
N CYS A 105 -9.61 -31.38 1.11
CA CYS A 105 -9.02 -32.57 1.75
C CYS A 105 -8.25 -32.20 3.01
N ALA A 106 -7.43 -31.14 2.96
CA ALA A 106 -6.66 -30.67 4.12
C ALA A 106 -7.56 -30.24 5.28
N LEU A 107 -8.67 -29.54 4.99
CA LEU A 107 -9.66 -29.15 6.00
C LEU A 107 -10.30 -30.37 6.66
N ALA A 108 -10.59 -31.42 5.90
CA ALA A 108 -11.14 -32.66 6.41
C ALA A 108 -10.10 -33.54 7.12
N GLY A 109 -8.83 -33.12 7.15
CA GLY A 109 -7.74 -33.93 7.72
C GLY A 109 -7.36 -35.16 6.88
N ARG A 110 -7.65 -35.11 5.56
CA ARG A 110 -7.30 -36.16 4.59
C ARG A 110 -6.13 -35.75 3.72
N ALA A 111 -5.32 -36.69 3.30
CA ALA A 111 -4.37 -36.47 2.22
C ALA A 111 -5.12 -36.40 0.88
N TYR A 112 -4.72 -35.49 0.03
CA TYR A 112 -5.23 -35.41 -1.35
C TYR A 112 -4.55 -36.50 -2.18
N ASP A 113 -5.37 -37.31 -2.87
CA ASP A 113 -4.92 -38.31 -3.84
C ASP A 113 -5.45 -37.93 -5.23
N ARG A 114 -4.53 -37.66 -6.15
CA ARG A 114 -4.86 -37.29 -7.53
C ARG A 114 -5.54 -38.42 -8.30
N GLN A 115 -5.12 -39.67 -8.06
CA GLN A 115 -5.71 -40.84 -8.75
C GLN A 115 -7.16 -41.06 -8.31
N GLU A 116 -7.44 -40.96 -6.99
CA GLU A 116 -8.80 -40.98 -6.46
C GLU A 116 -9.67 -39.85 -7.03
N ALA A 117 -9.10 -38.63 -7.15
CA ALA A 117 -9.80 -37.49 -7.74
C ALA A 117 -10.15 -37.74 -9.22
N GLU A 118 -9.21 -38.24 -10.03
CA GLU A 118 -9.44 -38.57 -11.43
C GLU A 118 -10.43 -39.71 -11.63
N GLN A 119 -10.42 -40.72 -10.77
CA GLN A 119 -11.42 -41.79 -10.79
C GLN A 119 -12.82 -41.23 -10.48
N THR A 120 -12.92 -40.38 -9.46
CA THR A 120 -14.19 -39.74 -9.10
C THR A 120 -14.67 -38.78 -10.19
N MET A 121 -13.76 -38.07 -10.85
CA MET A 121 -14.11 -37.22 -12.03
C MET A 121 -14.74 -38.05 -13.14
N ARG A 122 -14.18 -39.23 -13.46
CA ARG A 122 -14.77 -40.12 -14.48
C ARG A 122 -16.18 -40.56 -14.11
N MET A 123 -16.39 -40.93 -12.83
CA MET A 123 -17.72 -41.29 -12.31
C MET A 123 -18.72 -40.13 -12.47
N LEU A 124 -18.26 -38.88 -12.22
CA LEU A 124 -19.06 -37.66 -12.33
C LEU A 124 -19.15 -37.12 -13.76
N ARG A 125 -18.62 -37.83 -14.74
CA ARG A 125 -18.57 -37.41 -16.16
C ARG A 125 -17.95 -36.01 -16.32
N LEU A 126 -16.86 -35.75 -15.57
CA LEU A 126 -16.07 -34.53 -15.66
C LEU A 126 -14.83 -34.79 -16.49
N ASP A 127 -14.77 -34.20 -17.67
CA ASP A 127 -13.58 -34.19 -18.53
C ASP A 127 -12.97 -32.79 -18.54
N MET A 128 -12.10 -32.53 -17.56
CA MET A 128 -11.48 -31.21 -17.38
C MET A 128 -10.07 -31.31 -16.82
N ASP A 129 -9.25 -30.32 -17.19
CA ASP A 129 -7.93 -30.15 -16.59
C ASP A 129 -8.05 -29.50 -15.19
N LEU A 130 -7.53 -30.18 -14.16
CA LEU A 130 -7.49 -29.69 -12.79
C LEU A 130 -6.63 -28.44 -12.58
N ASN A 131 -5.81 -28.06 -13.56
CA ASN A 131 -5.05 -26.78 -13.51
C ASN A 131 -5.90 -25.57 -13.89
N LYS A 132 -7.10 -25.76 -14.45
CA LYS A 132 -8.03 -24.67 -14.75
C LYS A 132 -8.58 -24.02 -13.47
N ARG A 133 -9.19 -22.86 -13.64
CA ARG A 133 -9.90 -22.14 -12.57
C ARG A 133 -11.40 -22.41 -12.67
N ILE A 134 -12.09 -22.28 -11.54
CA ILE A 134 -13.55 -22.49 -11.45
C ILE A 134 -14.34 -21.58 -12.39
N GLU A 135 -13.83 -20.36 -12.65
CA GLU A 135 -14.47 -19.36 -13.51
C GLU A 135 -14.64 -19.82 -14.95
N THR A 136 -13.80 -20.77 -15.40
CA THR A 136 -13.82 -21.31 -16.75
C THR A 136 -14.83 -22.45 -16.94
N LEU A 137 -15.48 -22.91 -15.88
CA LEU A 137 -16.43 -24.01 -15.91
C LEU A 137 -17.83 -23.53 -16.27
N SER A 138 -18.56 -24.35 -17.03
CA SER A 138 -20.01 -24.24 -17.21
C SER A 138 -20.74 -24.47 -15.88
N ARG A 139 -22.00 -24.06 -15.78
CA ARG A 139 -22.80 -24.25 -14.56
C ARG A 139 -22.91 -25.73 -14.16
N GLY A 140 -23.16 -26.62 -15.13
CA GLY A 140 -23.25 -28.06 -14.86
C GLY A 140 -21.92 -28.66 -14.42
N GLU A 141 -20.80 -28.24 -15.01
CA GLU A 141 -19.47 -28.67 -14.57
C GLU A 141 -19.17 -28.17 -13.17
N ARG A 142 -19.55 -26.93 -12.83
CA ARG A 142 -19.39 -26.39 -11.47
C ARG A 142 -20.13 -27.23 -10.44
N GLN A 143 -21.37 -27.60 -10.69
CA GLN A 143 -22.15 -28.43 -9.75
C GLN A 143 -21.53 -29.81 -9.59
N ARG A 144 -21.12 -30.46 -10.69
CA ARG A 144 -20.42 -31.73 -10.61
C ARG A 144 -19.06 -31.61 -9.91
N PHE A 145 -18.34 -30.49 -10.07
CA PHE A 145 -17.12 -30.23 -9.32
C PHE A 145 -17.38 -29.98 -7.81
N ALA A 146 -18.52 -29.37 -7.46
CA ALA A 146 -18.94 -29.29 -6.05
C ALA A 146 -19.10 -30.67 -5.45
N LEU A 147 -19.79 -31.57 -6.15
CA LEU A 147 -19.97 -32.94 -5.71
C LEU A 147 -18.62 -33.69 -5.62
N LEU A 148 -17.72 -33.49 -6.60
CA LEU A 148 -16.34 -34.00 -6.54
C LEU A 148 -15.64 -33.54 -5.25
N SER A 149 -15.71 -32.25 -4.93
CA SER A 149 -15.08 -31.65 -3.75
C SER A 149 -15.62 -32.27 -2.45
N VAL A 150 -16.94 -32.48 -2.37
CA VAL A 150 -17.60 -33.13 -1.24
C VAL A 150 -17.17 -34.58 -1.09
N LEU A 151 -17.03 -35.33 -2.20
CA LEU A 151 -16.59 -36.71 -2.20
C LEU A 151 -15.11 -36.84 -1.81
N GLN A 152 -14.24 -35.97 -2.33
CA GLN A 152 -12.83 -35.94 -1.96
C GLN A 152 -12.62 -35.57 -0.48
N LYS A 153 -13.48 -34.72 0.06
CA LYS A 153 -13.56 -34.42 1.49
C LYS A 153 -13.87 -35.69 2.31
N GLY A 154 -14.56 -36.65 1.72
CA GLY A 154 -15.03 -37.87 2.39
C GLY A 154 -16.31 -37.65 3.20
N ALA A 155 -17.07 -36.62 2.94
CA ALA A 155 -18.30 -36.28 3.64
C ALA A 155 -19.26 -37.49 3.72
N GLN A 156 -19.89 -37.68 4.88
CA GLN A 156 -20.92 -38.71 5.08
C GLN A 156 -22.32 -38.17 4.80
N LEU A 157 -22.54 -36.88 5.11
CA LEU A 157 -23.78 -36.16 4.82
C LEU A 157 -23.53 -35.19 3.65
N ILE A 158 -24.33 -35.29 2.62
CA ILE A 158 -24.34 -34.37 1.45
C ILE A 158 -25.63 -33.59 1.49
N VAL A 159 -25.50 -32.28 1.57
CA VAL A 159 -26.62 -31.34 1.69
C VAL A 159 -26.69 -30.51 0.42
N CYS A 160 -27.84 -30.51 -0.25
CA CYS A 160 -28.05 -29.79 -1.50
C CYS A 160 -29.23 -28.81 -1.35
N ASP A 161 -29.01 -27.53 -1.60
CA ASP A 161 -30.06 -26.50 -1.63
C ASP A 161 -30.31 -26.07 -3.07
N GLU A 162 -31.52 -26.32 -3.58
CA GLU A 162 -31.97 -26.05 -4.95
C GLU A 162 -30.94 -26.44 -6.05
N PRO A 163 -30.41 -27.67 -6.04
CA PRO A 163 -29.25 -28.01 -6.88
C PRO A 163 -29.54 -28.06 -8.38
N THR A 164 -30.82 -28.07 -8.81
CA THR A 164 -31.23 -28.16 -10.21
C THR A 164 -31.69 -26.81 -10.79
N SER A 165 -31.90 -25.80 -9.96
CA SER A 165 -32.54 -24.53 -10.35
C SER A 165 -31.82 -23.75 -11.45
N ALA A 166 -30.50 -23.93 -11.61
CA ALA A 166 -29.67 -23.25 -12.58
C ALA A 166 -29.26 -24.13 -13.79
N LEU A 167 -29.83 -25.34 -13.88
CA LEU A 167 -29.55 -26.31 -14.93
C LEU A 167 -30.72 -26.47 -15.90
N ASP A 168 -30.39 -26.79 -17.15
CA ASP A 168 -31.39 -27.34 -18.08
C ASP A 168 -31.85 -28.74 -17.63
N LYS A 169 -32.96 -29.19 -18.15
CA LYS A 169 -33.60 -30.45 -17.72
C LYS A 169 -32.71 -31.68 -17.89
N GLU A 170 -31.86 -31.73 -18.90
CA GLU A 170 -30.97 -32.87 -19.19
C GLU A 170 -29.82 -32.90 -18.14
N ASN A 171 -29.14 -31.78 -17.94
CA ASN A 171 -28.11 -31.66 -16.91
C ASN A 171 -28.67 -31.84 -15.51
N ALA A 172 -29.89 -31.37 -15.21
CA ALA A 172 -30.57 -31.58 -13.94
C ALA A 172 -30.79 -33.08 -13.66
N ARG A 173 -31.35 -33.83 -14.62
CA ARG A 173 -31.52 -35.29 -14.49
C ARG A 173 -30.19 -36.03 -14.30
N LEU A 174 -29.19 -35.68 -15.09
CA LEU A 174 -27.85 -36.27 -14.97
C LEU A 174 -27.30 -36.03 -13.56
N PHE A 175 -27.39 -34.81 -13.05
CA PHE A 175 -26.88 -34.47 -11.72
C PHE A 175 -27.62 -35.22 -10.61
N LEU A 176 -28.95 -35.32 -10.69
CA LEU A 176 -29.76 -36.05 -9.75
C LEU A 176 -29.43 -37.55 -9.75
N GLN A 177 -29.22 -38.17 -10.93
CA GLN A 177 -28.76 -39.56 -11.03
C GLN A 177 -27.40 -39.77 -10.36
N LEU A 178 -26.43 -38.85 -10.58
CA LEU A 178 -25.11 -38.91 -9.93
C LEU A 178 -25.23 -38.81 -8.41
N LEU A 179 -26.12 -37.99 -7.87
CA LEU A 179 -26.41 -37.94 -6.43
C LEU A 179 -26.97 -39.27 -5.92
N LYS A 180 -27.91 -39.89 -6.66
CA LYS A 180 -28.49 -41.20 -6.31
C LYS A 180 -27.44 -42.29 -6.34
N GLU A 181 -26.63 -42.37 -7.38
CA GLU A 181 -25.52 -43.33 -7.49
C GLU A 181 -24.51 -43.14 -6.36
N THR A 182 -24.21 -41.88 -6.01
CA THR A 182 -23.32 -41.54 -4.89
C THR A 182 -23.90 -42.02 -3.55
N ALA A 183 -25.20 -41.75 -3.30
CA ALA A 183 -25.87 -42.20 -2.08
C ALA A 183 -25.73 -43.72 -1.90
N ILE A 184 -26.05 -44.50 -2.92
CA ILE A 184 -26.05 -45.97 -2.87
C ILE A 184 -24.62 -46.50 -2.85
N SER A 185 -23.77 -46.14 -3.84
CA SER A 185 -22.46 -46.76 -4.02
C SER A 185 -21.46 -46.43 -2.90
N ARG A 186 -21.58 -45.23 -2.34
CA ARG A 186 -20.70 -44.72 -1.28
C ARG A 186 -21.38 -44.66 0.09
N ARG A 187 -22.60 -45.23 0.20
CA ARG A 187 -23.40 -45.25 1.44
C ARG A 187 -23.52 -43.87 2.11
N LYS A 188 -23.74 -42.81 1.32
CA LYS A 188 -23.88 -41.44 1.82
C LYS A 188 -25.32 -41.15 2.19
N ILE A 189 -25.52 -40.22 3.14
CA ILE A 189 -26.81 -39.57 3.40
C ILE A 189 -26.88 -38.36 2.43
N VAL A 190 -27.86 -38.33 1.56
CA VAL A 190 -28.09 -37.19 0.66
C VAL A 190 -29.39 -36.52 1.05
N VAL A 191 -29.35 -35.21 1.33
CA VAL A 191 -30.53 -34.39 1.64
C VAL A 191 -30.65 -33.27 0.60
N ILE A 192 -31.80 -33.20 -0.05
CA ILE A 192 -32.04 -32.22 -1.11
C ILE A 192 -33.25 -31.35 -0.71
N ALA A 193 -33.05 -30.04 -0.56
CA ALA A 193 -34.14 -29.08 -0.43
C ALA A 193 -34.46 -28.51 -1.82
N THR A 194 -35.71 -28.63 -2.28
CA THR A 194 -36.14 -28.12 -3.59
C THR A 194 -37.65 -28.02 -3.71
N HIS A 195 -38.10 -27.32 -4.72
CA HIS A 195 -39.50 -27.30 -5.16
C HIS A 195 -39.69 -27.98 -6.54
N ASP A 196 -38.60 -28.52 -7.12
CA ASP A 196 -38.61 -29.19 -8.43
C ASP A 196 -39.09 -30.63 -8.32
N ASP A 197 -40.12 -31.00 -9.06
CA ASP A 197 -40.68 -32.35 -9.06
C ASP A 197 -39.76 -33.40 -9.69
N LEU A 198 -38.72 -33.02 -10.46
CA LEU A 198 -37.75 -33.95 -11.02
C LEU A 198 -37.04 -34.78 -9.95
N VAL A 199 -36.90 -34.28 -8.72
CA VAL A 199 -36.26 -35.01 -7.62
C VAL A 199 -37.04 -36.26 -7.20
N ARG A 200 -38.34 -36.38 -7.50
CA ARG A 200 -39.15 -37.58 -7.22
C ARG A 200 -38.61 -38.82 -7.94
N GLU A 201 -37.96 -38.66 -9.11
CA GLU A 201 -37.35 -39.77 -9.85
C GLU A 201 -36.25 -40.48 -9.04
N ILE A 202 -35.57 -39.78 -8.15
CA ILE A 202 -34.45 -40.30 -7.38
C ILE A 202 -34.71 -40.46 -5.87
N ALA A 203 -35.75 -39.84 -5.35
CA ALA A 203 -36.08 -39.80 -3.94
C ALA A 203 -36.39 -41.21 -3.37
N ASP A 204 -35.90 -41.48 -2.15
CA ASP A 204 -36.32 -42.60 -1.35
C ASP A 204 -37.39 -42.19 -0.33
N GLU A 205 -37.23 -41.01 0.23
CA GLU A 205 -38.17 -40.39 1.20
C GLU A 205 -38.35 -38.90 0.84
N ILE A 206 -39.59 -38.43 0.92
CA ILE A 206 -39.95 -37.05 0.69
C ILE A 206 -40.64 -36.51 1.94
N SER A 207 -40.17 -35.40 2.46
CA SER A 207 -40.77 -34.65 3.57
C SER A 207 -41.29 -33.32 3.08
N PHE A 208 -42.60 -33.12 3.14
CA PHE A 208 -43.27 -31.86 2.77
C PHE A 208 -43.39 -30.95 3.98
N ILE A 209 -42.93 -29.72 3.86
CA ILE A 209 -43.19 -28.68 4.85
C ILE A 209 -44.50 -27.98 4.50
N ARG A 210 -45.53 -28.24 5.31
CA ARG A 210 -46.89 -27.70 5.13
C ARG A 210 -47.45 -27.21 6.46
N GLN A 211 -47.82 -25.93 6.53
CA GLN A 211 -48.49 -25.33 7.69
C GLN A 211 -47.82 -25.57 9.05
N GLY A 212 -46.46 -25.55 9.08
CA GLY A 212 -45.72 -25.78 10.32
C GLY A 212 -45.41 -27.24 10.64
N HIS A 213 -45.76 -28.19 9.79
CA HIS A 213 -45.59 -29.63 10.00
C HIS A 213 -44.80 -30.30 8.89
N LEU A 214 -44.11 -31.40 9.22
CA LEU A 214 -43.46 -32.29 8.29
C LEU A 214 -44.39 -33.46 7.94
N VAL A 215 -44.80 -33.55 6.69
CA VAL A 215 -45.58 -34.66 6.17
C VAL A 215 -44.66 -35.58 5.39
N HIS A 216 -44.41 -36.80 5.87
CA HIS A 216 -43.50 -37.75 5.25
C HIS A 216 -44.23 -38.65 4.25
N GLU A 217 -43.61 -38.80 3.07
CA GLU A 217 -44.03 -39.71 2.02
C GLU A 217 -42.86 -40.65 1.72
N GLN A 218 -43.07 -41.92 1.97
CA GLN A 218 -42.06 -42.95 1.63
C GLN A 218 -42.28 -43.39 0.18
N VAL A 219 -41.27 -43.19 -0.65
CA VAL A 219 -41.36 -43.48 -2.10
C VAL A 219 -40.89 -44.88 -2.41
N ARG A 220 -39.93 -45.43 -1.63
CA ARG A 220 -39.36 -46.77 -1.84
C ARG A 220 -39.24 -47.54 -0.52
N GLY A 221 -39.61 -48.85 -0.58
CA GLY A 221 -39.58 -49.73 0.59
C GLY A 221 -38.19 -49.99 1.15
N TYR A 222 -38.14 -50.40 2.45
CA TYR A 222 -36.90 -50.69 3.15
C TYR A 222 -36.47 -52.15 2.96
N SER A 223 -35.16 -52.40 2.83
CA SER A 223 -34.50 -53.60 3.32
C SER A 223 -33.87 -53.29 4.68
N GLU A 224 -34.01 -54.20 5.68
CA GLU A 224 -33.41 -54.03 7.01
C GLU A 224 -31.89 -53.83 6.90
N GLU A 225 -31.39 -52.78 7.54
CA GLU A 225 -29.99 -52.35 7.44
C GLU A 225 -29.13 -52.97 8.52
N GLN A 226 -27.97 -53.49 8.10
CA GLN A 226 -26.88 -53.83 9.01
C GLN A 226 -26.29 -52.53 9.60
N ALA A 227 -26.13 -52.47 10.92
CA ALA A 227 -25.51 -51.36 11.62
C ALA A 227 -24.11 -51.06 11.05
N CYS A 228 -23.88 -49.82 10.65
CA CYS A 228 -22.58 -49.37 10.15
C CYS A 228 -21.62 -49.09 11.31
N PRO A 229 -20.34 -49.50 11.24
CA PRO A 229 -19.39 -49.20 12.27
C PRO A 229 -19.23 -47.67 12.43
N GLN A 230 -19.28 -47.24 13.69
CA GLN A 230 -19.08 -45.84 14.05
C GLN A 230 -17.68 -45.38 13.62
N THR A 231 -17.59 -44.42 12.72
CA THR A 231 -16.30 -43.75 12.46
C THR A 231 -16.04 -42.76 13.59
N PRO A 232 -14.98 -42.93 14.38
CA PRO A 232 -14.70 -42.02 15.47
C PRO A 232 -14.39 -40.62 14.90
N PHE A 233 -14.94 -39.58 15.55
CA PHE A 233 -14.61 -38.20 15.22
C PHE A 233 -13.12 -37.96 15.50
N SER A 234 -12.32 -37.86 14.46
CA SER A 234 -10.88 -37.58 14.59
C SER A 234 -10.64 -36.10 14.83
N GLU A 235 -10.08 -35.78 16.00
CA GLU A 235 -9.60 -34.43 16.30
C GLU A 235 -8.32 -34.13 15.50
N ARG A 236 -8.45 -33.57 14.31
CA ARG A 236 -7.29 -33.16 13.53
C ARG A 236 -7.25 -31.63 13.41
N ALA A 237 -6.11 -31.07 13.82
CA ALA A 237 -5.83 -29.66 13.57
C ALA A 237 -5.72 -29.39 12.06
N ILE A 238 -6.09 -28.19 11.65
CA ILE A 238 -5.96 -27.78 10.25
C ILE A 238 -4.46 -27.73 9.90
N PRO A 239 -4.00 -28.50 8.91
CA PRO A 239 -2.58 -28.58 8.60
C PRO A 239 -2.06 -27.26 8.02
N PRO A 240 -0.79 -26.91 8.29
CA PRO A 240 -0.18 -25.67 7.78
C PRO A 240 -0.24 -25.53 6.26
N VAL A 241 -0.33 -26.64 5.55
CA VAL A 241 -0.43 -26.66 4.08
C VAL A 241 -1.67 -25.93 3.57
N PHE A 242 -2.79 -26.00 4.30
CA PHE A 242 -4.01 -25.25 3.97
C PHE A 242 -3.74 -23.74 3.92
N TYR A 243 -3.18 -23.18 5.00
CA TYR A 243 -2.85 -21.74 5.08
C TYR A 243 -1.86 -21.32 4.00
N ARG A 244 -0.90 -22.22 3.68
CA ARG A 244 0.10 -21.96 2.64
C ARG A 244 -0.50 -21.90 1.24
N ILE A 245 -1.45 -22.80 0.91
CA ILE A 245 -2.13 -22.80 -0.39
C ILE A 245 -3.00 -21.56 -0.52
N CYS A 246 -3.84 -21.25 0.47
CA CYS A 246 -4.70 -20.06 0.46
C CYS A 246 -3.89 -18.77 0.37
N ALA A 247 -2.74 -18.69 1.03
CA ALA A 247 -1.88 -17.50 0.99
C ALA A 247 -1.08 -17.35 -0.32
N ARG A 248 -0.89 -18.42 -1.12
CA ARG A 248 -0.07 -18.36 -2.34
C ARG A 248 -0.63 -17.44 -3.42
N ARG A 249 -1.94 -17.38 -3.58
CA ARG A 249 -2.62 -16.60 -4.63
C ARG A 249 -3.44 -15.47 -4.05
N THR A 250 -2.78 -14.52 -3.41
CA THR A 250 -3.49 -13.32 -2.96
C THR A 250 -3.92 -12.47 -4.15
N ARG A 251 -5.22 -12.29 -4.35
CA ARG A 251 -5.74 -11.23 -5.22
C ARG A 251 -5.41 -9.89 -4.57
N GLY A 252 -4.43 -9.22 -5.09
CA GLY A 252 -4.05 -7.97 -4.45
C GLY A 252 -2.90 -7.27 -5.15
N VAL A 253 -2.66 -7.56 -6.45
CA VAL A 253 -1.62 -6.84 -7.17
C VAL A 253 -1.81 -5.32 -7.01
N ARG A 254 -3.05 -4.81 -7.15
CA ARG A 254 -3.36 -3.39 -6.93
C ARG A 254 -3.13 -2.96 -5.48
N GLU A 255 -3.50 -3.78 -4.51
CA GLU A 255 -3.28 -3.52 -3.09
C GLU A 255 -1.79 -3.61 -2.73
N MET A 256 -1.08 -4.62 -3.24
CA MET A 256 0.37 -4.73 -3.08
C MET A 256 1.11 -3.55 -3.70
N VAL A 257 0.71 -3.13 -4.91
CA VAL A 257 1.28 -1.95 -5.58
C VAL A 257 0.98 -0.68 -4.79
N SER A 258 -0.25 -0.51 -4.28
CA SER A 258 -0.60 0.64 -3.44
C SER A 258 0.22 0.69 -2.15
N ILE A 259 0.36 -0.44 -1.44
CA ILE A 259 1.18 -0.53 -0.23
C ILE A 259 2.66 -0.29 -0.57
N ALA A 260 3.17 -0.91 -1.63
CA ALA A 260 4.56 -0.74 -2.05
C ALA A 260 4.88 0.72 -2.42
N LEU A 261 3.99 1.37 -3.18
CA LEU A 261 4.13 2.78 -3.54
C LEU A 261 4.12 3.67 -2.31
N MET A 262 3.22 3.41 -1.38
CA MET A 262 3.09 4.17 -0.13
C MET A 262 4.34 4.02 0.74
N VAL A 263 4.86 2.80 0.91
CA VAL A 263 6.10 2.55 1.65
C VAL A 263 7.28 3.22 0.94
N LEU A 264 7.35 3.17 -0.39
CA LEU A 264 8.37 3.85 -1.18
C LEU A 264 8.36 5.37 -0.95
N ILE A 265 7.19 6.00 -1.02
CA ILE A 265 7.05 7.45 -0.79
C ILE A 265 7.51 7.81 0.62
N MET A 266 7.07 7.05 1.63
CA MET A 266 7.45 7.31 3.02
C MET A 266 8.95 7.10 3.27
N THR A 267 9.57 6.09 2.65
CA THR A 267 11.02 5.89 2.74
C THR A 267 11.78 7.03 2.07
N MET A 268 11.35 7.48 0.90
CA MET A 268 11.95 8.63 0.22
C MET A 268 11.89 9.89 1.07
N LEU A 269 10.71 10.23 1.61
CA LEU A 269 10.54 11.40 2.46
C LEU A 269 11.39 11.32 3.75
N SER A 270 11.55 10.13 4.33
CA SER A 270 12.39 9.94 5.52
C SER A 270 13.89 10.08 5.26
N VAL A 271 14.33 9.96 4.01
CA VAL A 271 15.73 10.16 3.59
C VAL A 271 15.99 11.61 3.17
N ILE A 272 15.06 12.21 2.43
CA ILE A 272 15.22 13.59 1.93
C ILE A 272 15.32 14.59 3.09
N GLY A 273 14.53 14.44 4.14
CA GLY A 273 14.54 15.36 5.29
C GLY A 273 15.92 15.48 5.98
N PRO A 274 16.55 14.38 6.41
CA PRO A 274 17.91 14.42 6.93
C PRO A 274 18.95 14.91 5.93
N LEU A 275 18.81 14.59 4.64
CA LEU A 275 19.73 15.06 3.59
C LEU A 275 19.71 16.59 3.48
N LEU A 276 18.53 17.19 3.41
CA LEU A 276 18.40 18.65 3.37
C LEU A 276 18.98 19.33 4.63
N ARG A 277 18.79 18.72 5.80
CA ARG A 277 19.39 19.24 7.04
C ARG A 277 20.92 19.15 7.05
N SER A 278 21.50 18.12 6.44
CA SER A 278 22.95 17.96 6.35
C SER A 278 23.63 18.98 5.43
N MET A 279 22.86 19.71 4.63
CA MET A 279 23.37 20.76 3.74
C MET A 279 23.59 22.10 4.45
N ASN A 280 23.33 22.20 5.77
CA ASN A 280 23.49 23.42 6.58
C ASN A 280 22.86 24.66 5.91
N ILE A 281 21.65 24.50 5.39
CA ILE A 281 20.96 25.53 4.60
C ILE A 281 20.78 26.80 5.42
N ASP A 282 20.45 26.68 6.71
CA ASP A 282 20.21 27.82 7.60
C ASP A 282 21.50 28.63 7.82
N GLU A 283 22.66 27.97 8.03
CA GLU A 283 23.95 28.65 8.21
C GLU A 283 24.40 29.35 6.92
N ARG A 284 24.22 28.69 5.77
CA ARG A 284 24.55 29.29 4.48
C ARG A 284 23.68 30.49 4.14
N HIS A 285 22.38 30.40 4.48
CA HIS A 285 21.47 31.52 4.27
C HIS A 285 21.88 32.74 5.11
N ALA A 286 22.20 32.54 6.38
CA ALA A 286 22.69 33.60 7.24
C ALA A 286 23.99 34.23 6.71
N GLN A 287 24.96 33.41 6.27
CA GLN A 287 26.20 33.89 5.67
C GLN A 287 25.96 34.71 4.39
N LEU A 288 25.05 34.27 3.52
CA LEU A 288 24.74 34.99 2.30
C LEU A 288 23.99 36.33 2.55
N GLN A 289 23.22 36.39 3.66
CA GLN A 289 22.60 37.64 4.07
C GLN A 289 23.63 38.65 4.62
N GLU A 290 24.63 38.17 5.39
CA GLU A 290 25.73 39.01 5.88
C GLU A 290 26.66 39.50 4.74
N GLU A 291 26.76 38.73 3.65
CA GLU A 291 27.59 39.05 2.47
C GLU A 291 26.79 39.75 1.35
N LEU A 292 25.60 40.29 1.64
CA LEU A 292 24.79 40.94 0.65
C LEU A 292 25.34 42.32 0.31
N TYR A 293 25.52 42.64 -0.98
CA TYR A 293 26.02 43.90 -1.42
C TYR A 293 25.35 44.36 -2.72
N LEU A 294 25.33 45.66 -2.93
CA LEU A 294 24.91 46.31 -4.18
C LEU A 294 26.12 46.82 -4.95
N ILE A 295 26.15 46.57 -6.26
CA ILE A 295 27.12 47.16 -7.16
C ILE A 295 26.44 48.30 -7.89
N LEU A 296 26.94 49.52 -7.71
CA LEU A 296 26.48 50.71 -8.37
C LEU A 296 27.41 51.06 -9.50
N CYS A 297 26.93 51.03 -10.74
CA CYS A 297 27.70 51.42 -11.90
C CYS A 297 27.18 52.75 -12.47
N ASN A 298 28.06 53.71 -12.68
CA ASN A 298 27.69 54.97 -13.29
C ASN A 298 27.52 54.81 -14.79
N THR A 299 26.28 54.88 -15.27
CA THR A 299 25.90 54.63 -16.68
C THR A 299 25.74 55.90 -17.51
N LYS A 300 26.37 57.00 -17.16
CA LYS A 300 26.35 58.11 -18.09
C LYS A 300 26.92 57.65 -19.42
N GLU A 301 26.04 57.62 -20.44
CA GLU A 301 26.35 57.14 -21.77
C GLU A 301 27.65 57.78 -22.29
N PRO A 302 28.60 56.99 -22.75
CA PRO A 302 29.79 57.52 -23.40
C PRO A 302 29.33 58.28 -24.66
N ILE A 303 29.81 59.51 -24.82
CA ILE A 303 29.56 60.27 -26.04
C ILE A 303 30.23 59.50 -27.20
N PRO A 304 29.47 59.14 -28.26
CA PRO A 304 30.07 58.44 -29.41
C PRO A 304 31.24 59.27 -29.99
N ASP A 305 32.30 58.55 -30.40
CA ASP A 305 33.51 59.14 -31.06
C ASP A 305 34.57 59.81 -30.18
N VAL A 306 34.54 59.70 -28.90
CA VAL A 306 35.66 60.15 -28.05
C VAL A 306 36.33 58.92 -27.45
N THR A 307 37.62 58.75 -27.79
CA THR A 307 38.50 57.70 -27.22
C THR A 307 38.79 58.04 -25.77
N PHE A 308 37.90 57.65 -24.87
CA PHE A 308 38.09 57.87 -23.43
C PHE A 308 38.86 56.74 -22.80
N VAL A 309 40.13 56.95 -22.60
CA VAL A 309 40.95 56.12 -21.73
C VAL A 309 40.71 56.48 -20.26
N ASN A 310 40.05 57.63 -19.93
CA ASN A 310 39.95 58.14 -18.56
C ASN A 310 38.64 58.86 -18.20
N ASN A 311 37.50 58.62 -18.87
CA ASN A 311 36.22 59.24 -18.49
C ASN A 311 35.08 58.27 -18.28
N ALA A 312 35.31 57.17 -17.60
CA ALA A 312 34.25 56.63 -16.77
C ALA A 312 33.90 57.73 -15.76
N ALA A 313 32.63 58.16 -15.69
CA ALA A 313 32.22 59.17 -14.73
C ALA A 313 32.44 58.59 -13.33
N LEU A 314 33.53 59.02 -12.70
CA LEU A 314 33.87 58.62 -11.35
C LEU A 314 32.83 59.12 -10.37
N PHE A 315 32.53 58.35 -9.36
CA PHE A 315 31.69 58.82 -8.26
C PHE A 315 32.43 59.93 -7.53
N SER A 316 31.74 61.03 -7.24
CA SER A 316 32.30 62.14 -6.44
C SER A 316 32.22 61.79 -4.95
N ASP A 317 33.15 62.37 -4.15
CA ASP A 317 33.11 62.20 -2.69
C ASP A 317 31.75 62.58 -2.07
N ALA A 318 31.03 63.55 -2.68
CA ALA A 318 29.69 63.92 -2.24
C ALA A 318 28.66 62.83 -2.50
N GLN A 319 28.81 62.04 -3.55
CA GLN A 319 27.93 60.91 -3.86
C GLN A 319 28.23 59.73 -2.93
N ILE A 320 29.49 59.49 -2.60
CA ILE A 320 29.89 58.46 -1.65
C ILE A 320 29.35 58.81 -0.24
N GLN A 321 29.52 60.02 0.22
CA GLN A 321 28.95 60.50 1.48
C GLN A 321 27.42 60.43 1.53
N LEU A 322 26.75 60.65 0.42
CA LEU A 322 25.30 60.50 0.36
C LEU A 322 24.86 59.06 0.54
N LEU A 323 25.55 58.12 -0.10
CA LEU A 323 25.28 56.68 0.05
C LEU A 323 25.46 56.20 1.48
N GLU A 324 26.50 56.66 2.18
CA GLU A 324 26.76 56.31 3.60
C GLU A 324 25.68 56.81 4.58
N HIS A 325 24.78 57.71 4.12
CA HIS A 325 23.69 58.25 4.92
C HIS A 325 22.31 57.68 4.56
N ILE A 326 22.22 56.77 3.59
CA ILE A 326 20.98 56.05 3.25
C ILE A 326 20.72 54.96 4.25
N GLU A 327 19.52 54.89 4.80
CA GLU A 327 19.11 53.86 5.77
C GLU A 327 19.16 52.49 5.11
N GLY A 328 19.90 51.55 5.69
CA GLY A 328 20.10 50.18 5.18
C GLY A 328 21.31 50.06 4.22
N ALA A 329 21.96 51.13 3.85
CA ALA A 329 23.24 51.10 3.16
C ALA A 329 24.37 51.05 4.22
N GLY A 330 25.18 50.05 4.21
CA GLY A 330 26.31 49.89 5.08
C GLY A 330 27.56 50.58 4.50
N GLU A 331 28.67 49.88 4.48
CA GLU A 331 29.95 50.41 4.02
C GLU A 331 29.96 50.59 2.50
N VAL A 332 30.51 51.71 2.04
CA VAL A 332 30.71 52.02 0.64
C VAL A 332 32.18 51.90 0.29
N SER A 333 32.52 51.06 -0.68
CA SER A 333 33.89 50.86 -1.16
C SER A 333 33.97 50.97 -2.67
N ALA A 334 35.17 51.31 -3.18
CA ALA A 334 35.39 51.27 -4.62
C ALA A 334 35.33 49.80 -5.11
N TYR A 335 34.67 49.58 -6.24
CA TYR A 335 34.55 48.28 -6.84
C TYR A 335 35.21 48.21 -8.20
N TRP A 336 36.00 47.19 -8.41
CA TRP A 336 36.56 46.80 -9.70
C TRP A 336 36.16 45.39 -10.02
N GLU A 337 35.53 45.20 -11.16
CA GLU A 337 35.15 43.88 -11.62
C GLU A 337 36.38 43.10 -12.07
N CYS A 338 36.93 42.31 -11.15
CA CYS A 338 38.10 41.49 -11.36
C CYS A 338 37.74 40.00 -11.19
N SER A 339 38.33 39.16 -12.04
CA SER A 339 38.25 37.69 -11.93
C SER A 339 39.63 37.08 -11.76
N VAL A 340 39.70 35.88 -11.28
CA VAL A 340 40.95 35.14 -11.11
C VAL A 340 41.19 34.27 -12.35
N VAL A 341 42.35 34.43 -13.00
CA VAL A 341 42.70 33.64 -14.19
C VAL A 341 42.80 32.15 -13.84
N GLY A 342 41.99 31.33 -14.53
CA GLY A 342 41.94 29.88 -14.29
C GLY A 342 40.91 29.42 -13.27
N HIS A 343 40.20 30.36 -12.66
CA HIS A 343 39.14 30.12 -11.67
C HIS A 343 37.93 31.02 -11.93
N ASP A 344 37.16 30.71 -12.94
CA ASP A 344 36.04 31.54 -13.40
C ASP A 344 34.94 31.73 -12.34
N ASP A 345 34.92 30.89 -11.30
CA ASP A 345 33.93 30.92 -10.22
C ASP A 345 34.34 31.85 -9.06
N LEU A 346 35.58 32.38 -9.08
CA LEU A 346 36.09 33.23 -8.01
C LEU A 346 35.95 34.70 -8.33
N ILE A 347 35.31 35.44 -7.42
CA ILE A 347 35.11 36.88 -7.50
C ILE A 347 36.12 37.59 -6.60
N VAL A 348 36.76 38.63 -7.07
CA VAL A 348 37.69 39.46 -6.30
C VAL A 348 36.93 40.68 -5.76
N ILE A 349 36.90 40.83 -4.44
CA ILE A 349 36.23 41.95 -3.77
C ILE A 349 37.26 42.78 -3.00
N PRO A 350 37.32 44.11 -3.20
CA PRO A 350 38.07 44.99 -2.33
C PRO A 350 37.44 45.08 -0.95
N ASP A 351 38.26 45.06 0.11
CA ASP A 351 37.77 45.16 1.48
C ASP A 351 38.70 46.11 2.27
N ARG A 352 38.12 47.16 2.86
CA ARG A 352 38.86 48.19 3.66
C ARG A 352 39.28 47.74 5.02
N HIS A 353 38.64 46.69 5.56
CA HIS A 353 38.85 46.28 6.94
C HIS A 353 39.90 45.19 7.11
N ILE A 354 40.28 44.52 6.02
CA ILE A 354 41.31 43.51 6.04
C ILE A 354 42.71 44.10 5.86
N ARG A 355 43.70 43.49 6.45
CA ARG A 355 45.11 43.85 6.27
C ARG A 355 45.86 42.85 5.44
N ASP A 356 45.44 41.61 5.45
CA ASP A 356 46.03 40.51 4.71
C ASP A 356 44.99 40.02 3.71
N ILE A 357 45.45 39.53 2.56
CA ILE A 357 44.58 38.96 1.53
C ILE A 357 43.90 37.71 2.07
N GLU A 358 42.61 37.59 1.85
CA GLU A 358 41.82 36.42 2.21
C GLU A 358 41.44 35.65 0.94
N ILE A 359 41.76 34.34 0.93
CA ILE A 359 41.52 33.46 -0.23
C ILE A 359 40.65 32.26 0.13
N PRO A 360 39.81 31.81 -0.81
CA PRO A 360 39.05 30.57 -0.62
C PRO A 360 39.98 29.35 -0.66
N ALA A 361 39.50 28.23 -0.10
CA ALA A 361 40.22 26.96 -0.06
C ALA A 361 40.65 26.44 -1.46
N ALA A 362 39.98 26.90 -2.53
CA ALA A 362 40.36 26.57 -3.92
C ALA A 362 41.74 27.09 -4.31
N LEU A 363 42.25 28.14 -3.65
CA LEU A 363 43.57 28.72 -3.89
C LEU A 363 44.60 28.35 -2.79
N GLU A 364 44.25 27.46 -1.88
CA GLU A 364 45.13 27.04 -0.79
C GLU A 364 46.39 26.36 -1.33
N GLY A 365 47.56 26.92 -1.00
CA GLY A 365 48.85 26.43 -1.42
C GLY A 365 49.40 27.08 -2.69
N GLU A 366 48.71 27.99 -3.35
CA GLU A 366 49.23 28.82 -4.42
C GLU A 366 50.07 29.95 -3.80
N GLN A 367 51.18 30.32 -4.47
CA GLN A 367 52.05 31.42 -4.04
C GLN A 367 51.68 32.75 -4.68
N GLU A 368 51.13 32.70 -5.87
CA GLU A 368 50.71 33.84 -6.64
C GLU A 368 49.41 33.56 -7.34
N MET A 369 48.52 34.55 -7.49
CA MET A 369 47.34 34.48 -8.36
C MET A 369 47.41 35.61 -9.38
N THR A 370 46.84 35.40 -10.55
CA THR A 370 46.68 36.43 -11.55
C THR A 370 45.25 36.88 -11.57
N ILE A 371 45.02 38.16 -11.27
CA ILE A 371 43.72 38.80 -11.45
C ILE A 371 43.64 39.42 -12.86
N GLN A 372 42.49 39.32 -13.46
CA GLN A 372 42.20 39.98 -14.74
C GLN A 372 40.99 40.91 -14.59
N MET A 373 41.10 42.07 -15.22
CA MET A 373 40.02 43.05 -15.32
C MET A 373 39.83 43.37 -16.80
N GLU A 374 38.58 43.41 -17.26
CA GLU A 374 38.26 43.87 -18.59
C GLU A 374 37.98 45.37 -18.57
N MET A 375 38.72 46.13 -19.33
CA MET A 375 38.54 47.58 -19.45
C MET A 375 38.64 48.00 -20.93
N ALA A 376 37.58 48.59 -21.43
CA ALA A 376 37.48 49.03 -22.83
C ALA A 376 37.88 47.95 -23.87
N GLY A 377 37.46 46.69 -23.64
CA GLY A 377 37.73 45.55 -24.52
C GLY A 377 39.19 45.06 -24.46
N ARG A 378 39.94 45.40 -23.44
CA ARG A 378 41.28 44.90 -23.15
C ARG A 378 41.31 44.27 -21.77
N TYR A 379 42.01 43.15 -21.66
CA TYR A 379 42.25 42.52 -20.36
C TYR A 379 43.52 43.10 -19.74
N ILE A 380 43.36 43.62 -18.54
CA ILE A 380 44.46 44.07 -17.68
C ILE A 380 44.75 42.90 -16.75
N LEU A 381 45.99 42.46 -16.67
CA LEU A 381 46.42 41.37 -15.84
C LEU A 381 47.36 41.90 -14.75
N SER A 382 47.08 41.59 -13.51
CA SER A 382 47.96 41.90 -12.39
C SER A 382 48.20 40.65 -11.55
N VAL A 383 49.44 40.48 -11.10
CA VAL A 383 49.83 39.31 -10.27
C VAL A 383 49.81 39.76 -8.82
N VAL A 384 49.14 38.95 -8.00
CA VAL A 384 48.96 39.16 -6.56
C VAL A 384 49.76 38.10 -5.82
N ASP A 385 50.63 38.50 -4.90
CA ASP A 385 51.40 37.60 -4.03
C ASP A 385 50.50 37.07 -2.88
N LEU A 386 50.40 35.75 -2.77
CA LEU A 386 49.58 35.06 -1.77
C LEU A 386 50.41 34.55 -0.58
N SER A 387 51.68 34.89 -0.50
CA SER A 387 52.59 34.35 0.54
C SER A 387 52.12 34.62 1.98
N HIS A 388 51.30 35.64 2.19
CA HIS A 388 50.70 36.02 3.49
C HIS A 388 49.17 35.91 3.51
N ALA A 389 48.53 35.30 2.50
CA ALA A 389 47.10 35.18 2.40
C ALA A 389 46.51 34.22 3.46
N ARG A 390 45.33 34.53 3.95
CA ARG A 390 44.56 33.71 4.85
C ARG A 390 43.53 32.91 4.07
N VAL A 391 43.40 31.62 4.40
CA VAL A 391 42.35 30.78 3.81
C VAL A 391 41.04 31.00 4.58
N ILE A 392 39.99 31.36 3.84
CA ILE A 392 38.62 31.53 4.34
C ILE A 392 37.66 30.52 3.71
N GLN A 393 36.48 30.37 4.31
CA GLN A 393 35.40 29.60 3.70
C GLN A 393 34.63 30.51 2.73
N GLY A 394 34.44 30.08 1.51
CA GLY A 394 33.65 30.82 0.50
C GLY A 394 34.22 30.66 -0.91
N THR A 395 33.72 31.49 -1.83
CA THR A 395 34.14 31.59 -3.25
C THR A 395 34.67 32.95 -3.59
N THR A 396 34.89 33.80 -2.60
CA THR A 396 35.28 35.19 -2.76
C THR A 396 36.74 35.40 -2.35
N VAL A 397 37.50 36.06 -3.16
CA VAL A 397 38.85 36.54 -2.81
C VAL A 397 38.71 37.95 -2.31
N LYS A 398 39.16 38.24 -1.08
CA LYS A 398 39.15 39.59 -0.54
C LYS A 398 40.57 40.14 -0.55
N ILE A 399 40.74 41.32 -1.13
CA ILE A 399 42.02 42.03 -1.22
C ILE A 399 41.84 43.39 -0.52
N PRO A 400 42.84 43.87 0.29
CA PRO A 400 42.80 45.20 0.85
C PRO A 400 42.60 46.25 -0.27
N GLU A 401 41.63 47.15 -0.07
CA GLU A 401 41.25 48.15 -1.12
C GLU A 401 42.45 48.95 -1.59
N ASP A 402 43.30 49.39 -0.64
CA ASP A 402 44.49 50.18 -0.94
C ASP A 402 45.51 49.37 -1.80
N GLU A 403 45.63 48.08 -1.54
CA GLU A 403 46.54 47.18 -2.28
C GLU A 403 46.01 46.91 -3.68
N LEU A 404 44.72 46.61 -3.83
CA LEU A 404 44.08 46.42 -5.12
C LEU A 404 44.14 47.71 -5.96
N ALA A 405 43.84 48.88 -5.36
CA ALA A 405 43.96 50.16 -6.00
C ALA A 405 45.38 50.48 -6.47
N ALA A 406 46.40 50.18 -5.66
CA ALA A 406 47.82 50.32 -6.03
C ALA A 406 48.21 49.43 -7.19
N LEU A 407 47.83 48.16 -7.16
CA LEU A 407 48.10 47.21 -8.25
C LEU A 407 47.45 47.65 -9.57
N LEU A 408 46.22 48.14 -9.53
CA LEU A 408 45.52 48.63 -10.71
C LEU A 408 46.08 49.98 -11.21
N ALA A 409 46.54 50.84 -10.28
CA ALA A 409 47.19 52.10 -10.63
C ALA A 409 48.54 51.90 -11.38
N GLU A 410 49.32 50.90 -11.03
CA GLU A 410 50.54 50.52 -11.77
C GLU A 410 50.24 50.14 -13.23
N GLN A 411 49.03 49.65 -13.51
CA GLN A 411 48.55 49.31 -14.85
C GLN A 411 47.81 50.50 -15.56
N GLY A 412 47.84 51.67 -14.94
CA GLY A 412 47.23 52.89 -15.48
C GLY A 412 45.72 53.08 -15.21
N VAL A 413 45.16 52.31 -14.30
CA VAL A 413 43.79 52.42 -13.85
C VAL A 413 43.72 53.40 -12.66
N SER A 414 43.07 54.53 -12.80
CA SER A 414 42.90 55.51 -11.71
C SER A 414 41.40 55.74 -11.42
N GLY A 415 41.01 55.49 -10.19
CA GLY A 415 39.63 55.60 -9.75
C GLY A 415 38.71 54.46 -10.17
N SER A 416 37.52 54.40 -9.62
CA SER A 416 36.52 53.40 -9.97
C SER A 416 35.25 54.03 -10.50
N SER A 417 34.67 53.43 -11.56
CA SER A 417 33.35 53.79 -12.09
C SER A 417 32.22 53.04 -11.40
N SER A 418 32.57 52.14 -10.53
CA SER A 418 31.62 51.34 -9.78
C SER A 418 31.90 51.40 -8.27
N LEU A 419 30.86 51.35 -7.48
CA LEU A 419 30.92 51.28 -6.02
C LEU A 419 30.25 50.00 -5.55
N MET A 420 30.79 49.43 -4.51
CA MET A 420 30.15 48.34 -3.77
C MET A 420 29.60 48.93 -2.48
N VAL A 421 28.35 48.66 -2.21
CA VAL A 421 27.66 49.06 -0.98
C VAL A 421 27.21 47.79 -0.26
N SER A 422 27.70 47.59 0.93
CA SER A 422 27.21 46.51 1.77
C SER A 422 25.78 46.83 2.22
N VAL A 423 24.97 45.80 2.44
CA VAL A 423 23.57 45.94 2.87
C VAL A 423 23.46 45.58 4.32
N ASP A 424 22.86 46.45 5.13
CA ASP A 424 22.66 46.18 6.55
C ASP A 424 21.68 45.03 6.79
N GLU A 425 21.89 44.29 7.85
CA GLU A 425 21.08 43.11 8.20
C GLU A 425 19.59 43.50 8.37
N GLY A 426 18.72 42.81 7.64
CA GLY A 426 17.26 43.01 7.69
C GLY A 426 16.72 44.12 6.78
N THR A 427 17.55 44.72 5.94
CA THR A 427 17.12 45.72 4.96
C THR A 427 16.41 45.04 3.76
N ASP A 428 15.31 45.65 3.30
CA ASP A 428 14.65 45.25 2.06
C ASP A 428 15.46 45.76 0.87
N LEU A 429 15.96 44.84 0.06
CA LEU A 429 16.81 45.13 -1.09
C LEU A 429 16.10 45.98 -2.14
N ASP A 430 14.84 45.70 -2.41
CA ASP A 430 14.06 46.44 -3.43
C ASP A 430 13.83 47.89 -2.98
N GLU A 431 13.54 48.08 -1.69
CA GLU A 431 13.33 49.40 -1.10
C GLU A 431 14.64 50.20 -1.10
N LEU A 432 15.76 49.57 -0.76
CA LEU A 432 17.08 50.23 -0.79
C LEU A 432 17.50 50.58 -2.23
N GLN A 433 17.29 49.71 -3.21
CA GLN A 433 17.58 49.98 -4.61
C GLN A 433 16.74 51.15 -5.15
N ASP A 434 15.45 51.18 -4.81
CA ASP A 434 14.55 52.27 -5.21
C ASP A 434 14.96 53.60 -4.57
N GLU A 435 15.44 53.58 -3.34
CA GLU A 435 15.90 54.79 -2.64
C GLU A 435 17.20 55.33 -3.24
N ILE A 436 18.20 54.46 -3.45
CA ILE A 436 19.44 54.83 -4.15
C ILE A 436 19.14 55.35 -5.55
N GLY A 437 18.25 54.69 -6.29
CA GLY A 437 17.85 55.14 -7.64
C GLY A 437 17.18 56.52 -7.67
N ARG A 438 16.44 56.89 -6.61
CA ARG A 438 15.86 58.24 -6.46
C ARG A 438 16.92 59.32 -6.24
N TRP A 439 17.93 58.99 -5.43
CA TRP A 439 19.00 59.93 -5.11
C TRP A 439 20.08 60.03 -6.19
N MET A 440 20.29 58.95 -6.94
CA MET A 440 21.31 58.86 -7.99
C MET A 440 20.73 58.44 -9.34
N PRO A 441 19.95 59.32 -10.01
CA PRO A 441 19.42 59.02 -11.32
C PRO A 441 20.57 58.86 -12.34
N GLY A 442 20.61 57.74 -13.06
CA GLY A 442 21.66 57.38 -14.02
C GLY A 442 22.75 56.46 -13.50
N VAL A 443 22.55 55.89 -12.34
CA VAL A 443 23.36 54.79 -11.81
C VAL A 443 22.58 53.47 -12.05
N SER A 444 23.22 52.47 -12.61
CA SER A 444 22.67 51.12 -12.63
C SER A 444 23.04 50.39 -11.33
N ILE A 445 22.07 49.72 -10.73
CA ILE A 445 22.21 49.03 -9.47
C ILE A 445 22.05 47.56 -9.74
N GLN A 446 23.01 46.74 -9.31
CA GLN A 446 22.97 45.29 -9.41
C GLN A 446 23.19 44.71 -8.01
N ALA A 447 22.34 43.80 -7.59
CA ALA A 447 22.57 43.08 -6.35
C ALA A 447 23.54 41.94 -6.59
N GLY A 448 24.62 41.89 -5.81
CA GLY A 448 25.51 40.74 -5.74
C GLY A 448 24.88 39.64 -4.89
N ASN A 449 25.13 38.40 -5.25
CA ASN A 449 24.62 37.24 -4.55
C ASN A 449 23.08 37.04 -4.52
N GLU A 450 22.31 37.90 -5.24
CA GLU A 450 20.85 37.80 -5.24
C GLU A 450 20.34 36.41 -5.72
N GLN A 451 20.94 35.88 -6.78
CA GLN A 451 20.56 34.57 -7.29
C GLN A 451 20.88 33.45 -6.28
N ALA A 452 22.00 33.55 -5.57
CA ALA A 452 22.37 32.61 -4.55
C ALA A 452 21.41 32.68 -3.34
N LEU A 453 21.02 33.88 -2.95
CA LEU A 453 20.05 34.11 -1.87
C LEU A 453 18.68 33.54 -2.22
N GLN A 454 18.16 33.85 -3.41
CA GLN A 454 16.88 33.29 -3.89
C GLN A 454 16.88 31.77 -3.96
N GLN A 455 17.99 31.15 -4.37
CA GLN A 455 18.13 29.68 -4.34
C GLN A 455 18.08 29.14 -2.91
N GLN A 456 18.73 29.80 -1.96
CA GLN A 456 18.72 29.39 -0.57
C GLN A 456 17.35 29.56 0.09
N GLU A 457 16.66 30.67 -0.16
CA GLU A 457 15.28 30.88 0.30
C GLU A 457 14.33 29.81 -0.23
N PHE A 458 14.46 29.45 -1.51
CA PHE A 458 13.69 28.34 -2.08
C PHE A 458 13.97 27.02 -1.38
N MET A 459 15.23 26.74 -1.04
CA MET A 459 15.62 25.53 -0.30
C MET A 459 15.08 25.52 1.13
N LEU A 460 15.09 26.67 1.82
CA LEU A 460 14.45 26.82 3.14
C LEU A 460 12.94 26.60 3.07
N MET A 461 12.27 27.18 2.11
CA MET A 461 10.83 26.99 1.89
C MET A 461 10.50 25.52 1.63
N LEU A 462 11.31 24.82 0.83
CA LEU A 462 11.19 23.39 0.61
C LEU A 462 11.37 22.61 1.92
N GLN A 463 12.37 22.93 2.73
CA GLN A 463 12.65 22.27 4.00
C GLN A 463 11.48 22.45 4.97
N GLN A 464 10.88 23.62 5.06
CA GLN A 464 9.74 23.91 5.93
C GLN A 464 8.44 23.27 5.44
N SER A 465 8.23 23.19 4.12
CA SER A 465 7.03 22.60 3.52
C SER A 465 7.03 21.06 3.51
N LEU A 466 8.20 20.44 3.58
CA LEU A 466 8.36 18.97 3.48
C LEU A 466 7.51 18.18 4.49
N PRO A 467 7.41 18.57 5.79
CA PRO A 467 6.56 17.88 6.77
C PRO A 467 5.08 17.95 6.41
N LEU A 468 4.61 19.09 5.89
CA LEU A 468 3.20 19.27 5.47
C LEU A 468 2.89 18.43 4.23
N ILE A 469 3.77 18.44 3.25
CA ILE A 469 3.66 17.62 2.03
C ILE A 469 3.64 16.14 2.41
N SER A 470 4.52 15.71 3.30
CA SER A 470 4.58 14.33 3.76
C SER A 470 3.30 13.90 4.47
N ALA A 471 2.74 14.76 5.34
CA ALA A 471 1.47 14.51 6.02
C ALA A 471 0.30 14.40 5.05
N LEU A 472 0.25 15.25 4.02
CA LEU A 472 -0.79 15.21 2.99
C LEU A 472 -0.72 13.91 2.16
N ILE A 473 0.48 13.54 1.70
CA ILE A 473 0.70 12.28 0.96
C ILE A 473 0.32 11.09 1.81
N PHE A 474 0.67 11.11 3.12
CA PHE A 474 0.27 10.09 4.07
C PHE A 474 -1.26 9.96 4.15
N ALA A 475 -1.96 11.07 4.37
CA ALA A 475 -3.42 11.09 4.48
C ALA A 475 -4.11 10.58 3.20
N LEU A 476 -3.66 11.01 2.02
CA LEU A 476 -4.17 10.54 0.73
C LEU A 476 -3.94 9.04 0.54
N SER A 477 -2.73 8.57 0.82
CA SER A 477 -2.36 7.16 0.69
C SER A 477 -3.16 6.28 1.66
N PHE A 478 -3.38 6.77 2.89
CA PHE A 478 -4.25 6.13 3.88
C PHE A 478 -5.68 6.02 3.37
N GLY A 479 -6.25 7.12 2.86
CA GLY A 479 -7.60 7.15 2.29
C GLY A 479 -7.78 6.15 1.15
N VAL A 480 -6.84 6.10 0.21
CA VAL A 480 -6.85 5.15 -0.91
C VAL A 480 -6.79 3.70 -0.40
N SER A 481 -5.92 3.39 0.56
CA SER A 481 -5.81 2.04 1.14
C SER A 481 -7.10 1.61 1.83
N VAL A 482 -7.71 2.50 2.64
CA VAL A 482 -9.00 2.25 3.29
C VAL A 482 -10.10 2.02 2.25
N MET A 483 -10.16 2.85 1.21
CA MET A 483 -11.15 2.72 0.14
C MET A 483 -11.05 1.36 -0.58
N ILE A 484 -9.83 0.93 -0.92
CA ILE A 484 -9.61 -0.39 -1.55
C ILE A 484 -10.10 -1.52 -0.63
N LYS A 485 -9.82 -1.44 0.68
CA LYS A 485 -10.27 -2.44 1.66
C LYS A 485 -11.80 -2.45 1.83
N LEU A 486 -12.43 -1.28 1.87
CA LEU A 486 -13.90 -1.17 1.93
C LEU A 486 -14.58 -1.74 0.69
N MET A 487 -14.05 -1.49 -0.50
CA MET A 487 -14.56 -2.06 -1.75
C MET A 487 -14.53 -3.60 -1.73
N ARG A 488 -13.56 -4.20 -1.07
CA ARG A 488 -13.40 -5.66 -0.95
C ARG A 488 -14.14 -6.27 0.23
N ALA A 489 -14.61 -5.47 1.16
CA ALA A 489 -15.27 -5.97 2.37
C ALA A 489 -16.43 -6.93 2.08
N LYS A 490 -17.18 -6.70 1.00
CA LYS A 490 -18.27 -7.60 0.55
C LYS A 490 -17.75 -8.97 0.06
N GLU A 491 -16.66 -8.98 -0.72
CA GLU A 491 -16.05 -10.23 -1.22
C GLU A 491 -15.43 -11.02 -0.06
N GLU A 492 -14.79 -10.33 0.87
CA GLU A 492 -14.20 -10.95 2.06
C GLU A 492 -15.28 -11.48 3.01
N GLN A 493 -16.39 -10.77 3.18
CA GLN A 493 -17.52 -11.24 3.97
C GLN A 493 -18.11 -12.53 3.38
N LYS A 494 -18.35 -12.55 2.07
CA LYS A 494 -18.85 -13.74 1.36
C LYS A 494 -17.89 -14.92 1.54
N ARG A 495 -16.58 -14.68 1.43
CA ARG A 495 -15.55 -15.70 1.66
C ARG A 495 -15.54 -16.19 3.11
N ASP A 496 -15.69 -15.29 4.09
CA ASP A 496 -15.74 -15.66 5.51
C ASP A 496 -16.96 -16.53 5.84
N GLU A 497 -18.11 -16.26 5.22
CA GLU A 497 -19.31 -17.10 5.32
C GLU A 497 -19.06 -18.50 4.76
N LEU A 498 -18.40 -18.57 3.60
CA LEU A 498 -18.01 -19.86 3.00
C LEU A 498 -17.04 -20.65 3.88
N LEU A 499 -16.01 -20.00 4.38
CA LEU A 499 -15.05 -20.65 5.27
C LEU A 499 -15.73 -21.16 6.54
N TRP A 500 -16.74 -20.45 7.04
CA TRP A 500 -17.55 -20.93 8.16
C TRP A 500 -18.41 -22.14 7.80
N LEU A 501 -19.04 -22.17 6.62
CA LEU A 501 -19.77 -23.33 6.09
C LEU A 501 -18.84 -24.55 5.95
N TYR A 502 -17.59 -24.34 5.58
CA TYR A 502 -16.58 -25.38 5.56
C TYR A 502 -16.05 -25.76 6.93
N GLY A 503 -16.58 -25.16 8.03
CA GLY A 503 -16.24 -25.50 9.40
C GLY A 503 -14.96 -24.84 9.93
N LEU A 504 -14.53 -23.69 9.38
CA LEU A 504 -13.48 -22.89 10.01
C LEU A 504 -14.08 -22.02 11.12
N GLY A 505 -13.60 -22.23 12.35
CA GLY A 505 -13.95 -21.39 13.49
C GLY A 505 -13.40 -19.96 13.34
N GLN A 506 -13.83 -19.06 14.22
CA GLN A 506 -13.40 -17.67 14.18
C GLN A 506 -11.88 -17.53 14.33
N ARG A 507 -11.26 -18.32 15.20
CA ARG A 507 -9.80 -18.31 15.43
C ARG A 507 -9.01 -18.70 14.18
N GLU A 508 -9.45 -19.75 13.47
CA GLU A 508 -8.80 -20.21 12.25
C GLU A 508 -8.94 -19.20 11.10
N ARG A 509 -10.11 -18.56 10.97
CA ARG A 509 -10.35 -17.51 9.96
C ARG A 509 -9.47 -16.28 10.20
N THR A 510 -9.37 -15.84 11.47
CA THR A 510 -8.47 -14.76 11.85
C THR A 510 -7.01 -15.11 11.56
N ARG A 511 -6.60 -16.35 11.89
CA ARG A 511 -5.24 -16.82 11.59
C ARG A 511 -4.94 -16.81 10.08
N LEU A 512 -5.90 -17.23 9.26
CA LEU A 512 -5.76 -17.19 7.81
C LEU A 512 -5.59 -15.75 7.31
N SER A 513 -6.43 -14.83 7.79
CA SER A 513 -6.33 -13.39 7.46
C SER A 513 -4.97 -12.80 7.84
N ILE A 514 -4.46 -13.12 9.05
CA ILE A 514 -3.13 -12.66 9.49
C ILE A 514 -2.03 -13.18 8.56
N VAL A 515 -2.05 -14.47 8.21
CA VAL A 515 -1.02 -15.05 7.33
C VAL A 515 -1.04 -14.42 5.94
N GLU A 516 -2.23 -14.17 5.38
CA GLU A 516 -2.38 -13.52 4.08
C GLU A 516 -1.88 -12.07 4.10
N ASN A 517 -2.25 -11.31 5.13
CA ASN A 517 -1.84 -9.90 5.27
C ASN A 517 -0.35 -9.77 5.55
N ALA A 518 0.22 -10.62 6.42
CA ALA A 518 1.66 -10.62 6.69
C ALA A 518 2.48 -10.90 5.42
N ARG A 519 2.02 -11.80 4.56
CA ARG A 519 2.69 -12.07 3.29
C ARG A 519 2.61 -10.88 2.31
N LYS A 520 1.45 -10.23 2.19
CA LYS A 520 1.28 -9.02 1.36
C LYS A 520 2.19 -7.90 1.84
N ALA A 521 2.19 -7.64 3.14
CA ALA A 521 3.03 -6.62 3.76
C ALA A 521 4.52 -6.92 3.56
N GLY A 522 4.95 -8.17 3.75
CA GLY A 522 6.33 -8.58 3.54
C GLY A 522 6.80 -8.37 2.09
N LEU A 523 5.99 -8.76 1.10
CA LEU A 523 6.33 -8.55 -0.32
C LEU A 523 6.39 -7.07 -0.68
N ALA A 524 5.45 -6.25 -0.19
CA ALA A 524 5.45 -4.82 -0.42
C ALA A 524 6.66 -4.13 0.21
N LEU A 525 7.04 -4.52 1.44
CA LEU A 525 8.22 -4.01 2.12
C LEU A 525 9.50 -4.37 1.36
N CYS A 526 9.68 -5.63 0.97
CA CYS A 526 10.86 -6.07 0.22
C CYS A 526 11.00 -5.31 -1.12
N SER A 527 9.89 -5.14 -1.86
CA SER A 527 9.94 -4.43 -3.14
C SER A 527 10.28 -2.96 -2.97
N SER A 528 9.71 -2.27 -1.97
CA SER A 528 10.01 -0.86 -1.69
C SER A 528 11.46 -0.65 -1.25
N LEU A 529 11.98 -1.54 -0.38
CA LEU A 529 13.36 -1.47 0.07
C LEU A 529 14.37 -1.69 -1.06
N LEU A 530 14.10 -2.63 -1.97
CA LEU A 530 14.96 -2.85 -3.14
C LEU A 530 15.00 -1.61 -4.04
N ILE A 531 13.86 -0.97 -4.28
CA ILE A 531 13.79 0.24 -5.09
C ILE A 531 14.53 1.39 -4.38
N THR A 532 14.28 1.59 -3.08
CA THR A 532 14.94 2.62 -2.28
C THR A 532 16.45 2.44 -2.26
N ALA A 533 16.92 1.20 -2.02
CA ALA A 533 18.35 0.89 -2.04
C ALA A 533 18.99 1.16 -3.41
N GLY A 534 18.26 0.84 -4.50
CA GLY A 534 18.73 1.13 -5.87
C GLY A 534 18.87 2.63 -6.13
N ILE A 535 17.92 3.44 -5.69
CA ILE A 535 17.96 4.90 -5.85
C ILE A 535 19.10 5.51 -5.00
N LEU A 536 19.23 5.09 -3.73
CA LEU A 536 20.30 5.58 -2.86
C LEU A 536 21.70 5.21 -3.37
N ALA A 537 21.87 4.00 -3.92
CA ALA A 537 23.12 3.58 -4.54
C ALA A 537 23.45 4.44 -5.78
N ALA A 538 22.44 4.82 -6.57
CA ALA A 538 22.61 5.69 -7.74
C ALA A 538 23.01 7.13 -7.36
N VAL A 539 22.57 7.61 -6.21
CA VAL A 539 22.87 8.97 -5.70
C VAL A 539 24.17 9.02 -4.89
N SER A 540 24.88 7.90 -4.73
CA SER A 540 26.13 7.79 -3.92
C SER A 540 25.98 8.17 -2.43
N ALA A 541 24.74 8.26 -1.95
CA ALA A 541 24.41 8.66 -0.58
C ALA A 541 24.09 7.45 0.32
N LEU A 542 24.94 6.41 0.29
CA LEU A 542 24.75 5.19 1.09
C LEU A 542 25.19 5.43 2.54
N ASP A 543 24.32 6.02 3.33
CA ASP A 543 24.39 5.99 4.78
C ASP A 543 23.48 4.87 5.33
N LEU A 544 24.10 3.77 5.75
CA LEU A 544 23.42 2.59 6.32
C LEU A 544 22.52 2.94 7.52
N TRP A 545 22.87 3.98 8.27
CA TRP A 545 22.09 4.45 9.41
C TRP A 545 20.75 5.07 9.00
N ASN A 546 20.73 5.86 7.94
CA ASN A 546 19.52 6.47 7.41
C ASN A 546 18.60 5.42 6.75
N ILE A 547 19.16 4.42 6.09
CA ILE A 547 18.40 3.27 5.57
C ILE A 547 17.74 2.50 6.73
N GLY A 548 18.46 2.24 7.82
CA GLY A 548 17.92 1.56 9.00
C GLY A 548 16.74 2.32 9.64
N LYS A 549 16.85 3.64 9.78
CA LYS A 549 15.76 4.49 10.28
C LYS A 549 14.54 4.44 9.33
N ALA A 550 14.74 4.57 8.03
CA ALA A 550 13.68 4.48 7.03
C ALA A 550 12.93 3.14 7.09
N MET A 551 13.67 2.03 7.28
CA MET A 551 13.07 0.70 7.49
C MET A 551 12.17 0.63 8.72
N ILE A 552 12.62 1.14 9.85
CA ILE A 552 11.87 1.12 11.11
C ILE A 552 10.59 1.95 10.99
N ILE A 553 10.67 3.14 10.41
CA ILE A 553 9.51 4.02 10.18
C ILE A 553 8.50 3.34 9.25
N SER A 554 8.97 2.74 8.16
CA SER A 554 8.11 2.04 7.19
C SER A 554 7.44 0.81 7.78
N LEU A 555 8.13 0.05 8.62
CA LEU A 555 7.58 -1.11 9.33
C LEU A 555 6.53 -0.67 10.36
N GLY A 556 6.83 0.37 11.15
CA GLY A 556 5.88 0.97 12.11
C GLY A 556 4.61 1.44 11.42
N TYR A 557 4.75 2.12 10.29
CA TYR A 557 3.63 2.57 9.48
C TYR A 557 2.76 1.39 8.97
N LEU A 558 3.38 0.33 8.42
CA LEU A 558 2.65 -0.86 7.97
C LEU A 558 1.84 -1.51 9.09
N LEU A 559 2.42 -1.61 10.30
CA LEU A 559 1.73 -2.17 11.46
C LEU A 559 0.51 -1.34 11.86
N VAL A 560 0.64 -0.01 11.89
CA VAL A 560 -0.47 0.90 12.21
C VAL A 560 -1.57 0.80 11.16
N MET A 561 -1.21 0.76 9.88
CA MET A 561 -2.16 0.63 8.78
C MET A 561 -2.93 -0.69 8.81
N GLU A 562 -2.26 -1.81 9.06
CA GLU A 562 -2.92 -3.12 9.17
C GLU A 562 -3.85 -3.17 10.39
N ALA A 563 -3.43 -2.62 11.55
CA ALA A 563 -4.25 -2.54 12.75
C ALA A 563 -5.51 -1.67 12.54
N ALA A 564 -5.35 -0.49 11.93
CA ALA A 564 -6.47 0.41 11.63
C ALA A 564 -7.46 -0.21 10.64
N ALA A 565 -6.96 -0.91 9.63
CA ALA A 565 -7.80 -1.58 8.64
C ALA A 565 -8.58 -2.77 9.23
N GLU A 566 -7.96 -3.53 10.14
CA GLU A 566 -8.65 -4.63 10.83
C GLU A 566 -9.70 -4.10 11.82
N LEU A 567 -9.41 -2.99 12.51
CA LEU A 567 -10.37 -2.31 13.38
C LEU A 567 -11.60 -1.83 12.59
N LEU A 568 -11.39 -1.18 11.44
CA LEU A 568 -12.47 -0.75 10.54
C LEU A 568 -13.29 -1.95 10.03
N ARG A 569 -12.64 -3.05 9.67
CA ARG A 569 -13.33 -4.28 9.28
C ARG A 569 -14.25 -4.79 10.39
N VAL A 570 -13.75 -4.85 11.63
CA VAL A 570 -14.53 -5.28 12.80
C VAL A 570 -15.72 -4.35 13.05
N LEU A 571 -15.54 -3.03 12.92
CA LEU A 571 -16.59 -2.04 13.09
C LEU A 571 -17.69 -2.16 12.02
N VAL A 572 -17.32 -2.32 10.76
CA VAL A 572 -18.27 -2.50 9.64
C VAL A 572 -19.05 -3.81 9.79
N VAL A 573 -18.40 -4.89 10.22
CA VAL A 573 -19.09 -6.18 10.45
C VAL A 573 -20.01 -6.12 11.66
N ARG A 574 -19.65 -5.40 12.74
CA ARG A 574 -20.53 -5.21 13.92
C ARG A 574 -21.75 -4.37 13.59
N HIS A 575 -21.59 -3.27 12.85
CA HIS A 575 -22.71 -2.38 12.50
C HIS A 575 -23.78 -3.04 11.60
N LYS A 576 -23.44 -4.12 10.90
CA LYS A 576 -24.40 -4.89 10.09
C LYS A 576 -25.08 -6.05 10.86
N ARG A 577 -24.64 -6.34 12.08
CA ARG A 577 -25.25 -7.37 12.95
C ARG A 577 -26.20 -6.78 14.02
N SER A 578 -26.16 -5.48 14.24
CA SER A 578 -27.16 -4.68 14.96
C SER A 578 -28.22 -4.16 13.98
#